data_75e70743b61b7feba8d0e643598078bc
#
_entry.id   75e70743b61b7feba8d0e643598078bc
#
_cell.length_a   1.000
_cell.length_b   1.000
_cell.length_c   1.000
_cell.angle_alpha   90.00
_cell.angle_beta   90.00
_cell.angle_gamma   90.00
#
_symmetry.space_group_name_H-M   'P 1'
#
loop_
_entity.id
_entity.type
_entity.pdbx_description
1 polymer ?
#
loop_
_entity_poly.entity_id
_entity_poly.type
_entity_poly.pdbx_seq_one_letter_code
_entity_poly.pdbx_strand_id
1 'polypeptide(L)'
;MFLGKQGENYMIKDNQKSLNRFHVVLDAFVTAFSYLLAWFIVIGSGWANLLGKRTLEVGFYFGALLVIIPAYLLFYSFFGLYTPKRVLGRRNEFGKIFKANTIGLLIFGLILYFGRKEPHLYNFSQRLVVYFYVLNVVFMTTERNGIRIVLRSMRSKGYNQKHILLVGYSSAAEGFIDRVNKNPEWGYTIRGIIDDTKERGSEYKGVKVIGCIEDLDYILEQNSLDEIAVTLSLGEYEKLRHIVALCEKSGVHTKFIPDYGNIIPTIPYMEDLQGLPVIHIRRVPLNDPMNAMVKRAVDIVGAIVGIVLFSPIMLIVAVLIKLTSPGPIIFCQE
;
A
#
# COMPACT_ATOMS: atom_id res chain seq x y z
N MET A 1 -39.64 -18.40 1.47
CA MET A 1 -39.39 -18.40 0.02
C MET A 1 -38.10 -17.61 -0.25
N PHE A 2 -36.92 -18.21 0.12
CA PHE A 2 -35.60 -17.61 -0.02
C PHE A 2 -34.58 -18.68 -0.44
N LEU A 3 -34.91 -19.45 -1.49
CA LEU A 3 -34.02 -20.44 -2.11
C LEU A 3 -33.82 -20.03 -3.56
N GLY A 4 -32.83 -19.21 -3.85
CA GLY A 4 -32.57 -18.85 -5.23
C GLY A 4 -31.45 -17.86 -5.50
N LYS A 5 -30.28 -17.96 -4.82
CA LYS A 5 -29.04 -17.27 -5.25
C LYS A 5 -27.78 -17.82 -4.59
N GLN A 6 -27.78 -19.07 -4.13
CA GLN A 6 -26.62 -19.65 -3.45
C GLN A 6 -25.52 -20.21 -4.38
N GLY A 7 -25.77 -20.34 -5.69
CA GLY A 7 -24.82 -20.97 -6.61
C GLY A 7 -23.67 -20.07 -7.09
N GLU A 8 -23.86 -18.74 -7.12
CA GLU A 8 -22.87 -17.84 -7.72
C GLU A 8 -21.77 -17.36 -6.74
N ASN A 9 -22.02 -17.44 -5.43
CA ASN A 9 -21.08 -16.92 -4.44
C ASN A 9 -19.93 -17.88 -4.08
N TYR A 10 -20.05 -19.18 -4.34
CA TYR A 10 -18.98 -20.16 -4.09
C TYR A 10 -17.81 -20.04 -5.06
N MET A 11 -18.04 -19.54 -6.28
CA MET A 11 -17.01 -19.43 -7.31
C MET A 11 -15.93 -18.36 -7.02
N ILE A 12 -16.13 -17.48 -6.05
CA ILE A 12 -15.22 -16.34 -5.80
C ILE A 12 -14.25 -16.60 -4.63
N LYS A 13 -14.55 -17.53 -3.72
CA LYS A 13 -13.61 -17.91 -2.62
C LYS A 13 -12.34 -18.58 -3.13
N ASP A 14 -12.46 -19.41 -4.18
CA ASP A 14 -11.31 -20.03 -4.86
C ASP A 14 -10.54 -19.04 -5.75
N ASN A 15 -11.13 -17.90 -6.05
CA ASN A 15 -10.59 -16.96 -7.04
C ASN A 15 -9.53 -15.97 -6.52
N GLN A 16 -9.23 -15.91 -5.22
CA GLN A 16 -8.16 -14.99 -4.77
C GLN A 16 -6.80 -15.48 -5.24
N LYS A 17 -6.57 -16.77 -5.24
CA LYS A 17 -5.37 -17.39 -5.85
C LYS A 17 -5.36 -17.19 -7.37
N SER A 18 -6.51 -17.33 -8.02
CA SER A 18 -6.66 -17.10 -9.46
C SER A 18 -6.44 -15.63 -9.83
N LEU A 19 -6.97 -14.70 -9.03
CA LEU A 19 -6.74 -13.26 -9.24
C LEU A 19 -5.26 -12.91 -9.09
N ASN A 20 -4.56 -13.47 -8.10
CA ASN A 20 -3.13 -13.26 -7.94
C ASN A 20 -2.33 -13.84 -9.12
N ARG A 21 -2.69 -15.01 -9.63
CA ARG A 21 -2.07 -15.57 -10.83
C ARG A 21 -2.32 -14.70 -12.06
N PHE A 22 -3.54 -14.19 -12.20
CA PHE A 22 -3.88 -13.26 -13.27
C PHE A 22 -3.02 -11.99 -13.20
N HIS A 23 -2.81 -11.41 -12.00
CA HIS A 23 -1.92 -10.26 -11.82
C HIS A 23 -0.48 -10.58 -12.24
N VAL A 24 0.06 -11.75 -11.85
CA VAL A 24 1.42 -12.14 -12.24
C VAL A 24 1.58 -12.23 -13.76
N VAL A 25 0.60 -12.85 -14.44
CA VAL A 25 0.61 -12.96 -15.91
C VAL A 25 0.51 -11.58 -16.56
N LEU A 26 -0.36 -10.72 -16.04
CA LEU A 26 -0.55 -9.38 -16.57
C LEU A 26 0.69 -8.50 -16.36
N ASP A 27 1.33 -8.59 -15.19
CA ASP A 27 2.60 -7.90 -14.90
C ASP A 27 3.73 -8.35 -15.83
N ALA A 28 3.80 -9.66 -16.12
CA ALA A 28 4.75 -10.19 -17.10
C ALA A 28 4.51 -9.58 -18.47
N PHE A 29 3.23 -9.50 -18.88
CA PHE A 29 2.84 -8.91 -20.17
C PHE A 29 3.17 -7.41 -20.24
N VAL A 30 2.83 -6.65 -19.18
CA VAL A 30 3.13 -5.22 -19.09
C VAL A 30 4.64 -4.97 -19.11
N THR A 31 5.41 -5.78 -18.39
CA THR A 31 6.89 -5.68 -18.38
C THR A 31 7.48 -5.97 -19.75
N ALA A 32 7.01 -7.03 -20.43
CA ALA A 32 7.43 -7.36 -21.78
C ALA A 32 7.06 -6.25 -22.76
N PHE A 33 5.84 -5.75 -22.73
CA PHE A 33 5.36 -4.67 -23.56
C PHE A 33 6.17 -3.38 -23.37
N SER A 34 6.44 -3.00 -22.12
CA SER A 34 7.24 -1.83 -21.76
C SER A 34 8.66 -1.93 -22.35
N TYR A 35 9.26 -3.11 -22.25
CA TYR A 35 10.59 -3.36 -22.79
C TYR A 35 10.61 -3.32 -24.32
N LEU A 36 9.66 -3.98 -24.98
CA LEU A 36 9.55 -4.00 -26.44
C LEU A 36 9.27 -2.61 -27.00
N LEU A 37 8.42 -1.83 -26.32
CA LEU A 37 8.16 -0.45 -26.71
C LEU A 37 9.41 0.43 -26.54
N ALA A 38 10.15 0.27 -25.43
CA ALA A 38 11.42 0.96 -25.24
C ALA A 38 12.45 0.58 -26.33
N TRP A 39 12.52 -0.70 -26.67
CA TRP A 39 13.35 -1.19 -27.78
C TRP A 39 12.94 -0.56 -29.13
N PHE A 40 11.65 -0.54 -29.43
CA PHE A 40 11.13 0.07 -30.64
C PHE A 40 11.45 1.57 -30.72
N ILE A 41 11.26 2.32 -29.65
CA ILE A 41 11.56 3.76 -29.59
C ILE A 41 13.05 4.02 -29.79
N VAL A 42 13.92 3.25 -29.12
CA VAL A 42 15.37 3.55 -29.10
C VAL A 42 16.09 2.97 -30.33
N ILE A 43 15.69 1.80 -30.79
CA ILE A 43 16.41 1.03 -31.81
C ILE A 43 15.57 0.87 -33.08
N GLY A 44 14.31 0.42 -32.95
CA GLY A 44 13.44 0.11 -34.09
C GLY A 44 13.03 1.32 -34.91
N SER A 45 12.98 2.52 -34.34
CA SER A 45 12.67 3.77 -35.01
C SER A 45 13.81 4.34 -35.90
N GLY A 46 14.98 3.65 -35.91
CA GLY A 46 16.15 4.11 -36.69
C GLY A 46 16.95 5.26 -36.05
N TRP A 47 16.49 5.83 -34.92
CA TRP A 47 17.20 6.91 -34.18
C TRP A 47 18.61 6.50 -33.73
N ALA A 48 18.83 5.21 -33.47
CA ALA A 48 20.14 4.68 -33.08
C ALA A 48 21.15 4.79 -34.24
N ASN A 49 20.70 4.61 -35.46
CA ASN A 49 21.53 4.70 -36.67
C ASN A 49 21.97 6.14 -36.98
N LEU A 50 21.13 7.13 -36.67
CA LEU A 50 21.45 8.55 -36.79
C LEU A 50 22.57 9.01 -35.85
N LEU A 51 22.81 8.24 -34.74
CA LEU A 51 23.82 8.55 -33.72
C LEU A 51 25.11 7.71 -33.86
N GLY A 52 25.26 6.94 -34.96
CA GLY A 52 26.50 6.20 -35.27
C GLY A 52 26.86 5.06 -34.30
N LYS A 53 25.94 4.58 -33.46
CA LYS A 53 26.21 3.47 -32.56
C LYS A 53 25.84 2.13 -33.17
N ARG A 54 26.78 1.16 -33.07
CA ARG A 54 26.48 -0.24 -33.43
C ARG A 54 25.36 -0.77 -32.52
N THR A 55 24.30 -1.25 -33.14
CA THR A 55 23.21 -1.96 -32.44
C THR A 55 23.53 -3.46 -32.41
N LEU A 56 23.19 -4.12 -31.34
CA LEU A 56 23.27 -5.57 -31.23
C LEU A 56 22.24 -6.24 -32.15
N GLU A 57 22.45 -7.51 -32.42
CA GLU A 57 21.47 -8.32 -33.13
C GLU A 57 20.11 -8.31 -32.37
N VAL A 58 19.05 -8.25 -33.14
CA VAL A 58 17.68 -8.21 -32.61
C VAL A 58 17.39 -9.39 -31.69
N GLY A 59 17.91 -10.58 -32.03
CA GLY A 59 17.77 -11.79 -31.23
C GLY A 59 18.29 -11.66 -29.77
N PHE A 60 19.37 -10.89 -29.57
CA PHE A 60 19.90 -10.66 -28.23
C PHE A 60 18.95 -9.85 -27.34
N TYR A 61 18.33 -8.82 -27.90
CA TYR A 61 17.35 -8.01 -27.18
C TYR A 61 16.11 -8.83 -26.79
N PHE A 62 15.63 -9.70 -27.67
CA PHE A 62 14.51 -10.60 -27.37
C PHE A 62 14.92 -11.68 -26.36
N GLY A 63 16.15 -12.19 -26.44
CA GLY A 63 16.69 -13.12 -25.44
C GLY A 63 16.78 -12.53 -24.03
N ALA A 64 17.06 -11.23 -23.92
CA ALA A 64 17.10 -10.53 -22.63
C ALA A 64 15.74 -10.55 -21.89
N LEU A 65 14.61 -10.64 -22.59
CA LEU A 65 13.27 -10.76 -21.97
C LEU A 65 13.14 -12.01 -21.09
N LEU A 66 13.78 -13.12 -21.46
CA LEU A 66 13.76 -14.36 -20.67
C LEU A 66 14.37 -14.18 -19.28
N VAL A 67 15.24 -13.20 -19.10
CA VAL A 67 15.84 -12.87 -17.81
C VAL A 67 15.11 -11.71 -17.13
N ILE A 68 14.75 -10.66 -17.90
CA ILE A 68 14.12 -9.45 -17.36
C ILE A 68 12.76 -9.76 -16.75
N ILE A 69 11.90 -10.52 -17.45
CA ILE A 69 10.54 -10.80 -16.96
C ILE A 69 10.56 -11.53 -15.61
N PRO A 70 11.24 -12.68 -15.45
CA PRO A 70 11.28 -13.37 -14.15
C PRO A 70 11.91 -12.51 -13.05
N ALA A 71 12.97 -11.75 -13.36
CA ALA A 71 13.62 -10.87 -12.38
C ALA A 71 12.66 -9.81 -11.84
N TYR A 72 11.90 -9.14 -12.71
CA TYR A 72 10.93 -8.12 -12.30
C TYR A 72 9.76 -8.71 -11.53
N LEU A 73 9.24 -9.89 -11.92
CA LEU A 73 8.21 -10.59 -11.17
C LEU A 73 8.68 -10.97 -9.76
N LEU A 74 9.94 -11.39 -9.60
CA LEU A 74 10.56 -11.63 -8.29
C LEU A 74 10.64 -10.32 -7.47
N PHE A 75 11.05 -9.19 -8.05
CA PHE A 75 11.05 -7.91 -7.34
C PHE A 75 9.65 -7.49 -6.92
N TYR A 76 8.64 -7.64 -7.77
CA TYR A 76 7.24 -7.33 -7.43
C TYR A 76 6.74 -8.22 -6.29
N SER A 77 7.09 -9.50 -6.29
CA SER A 77 6.78 -10.42 -5.19
C SER A 77 7.47 -10.01 -3.89
N PHE A 78 8.78 -9.71 -3.94
CA PHE A 78 9.56 -9.28 -2.79
C PHE A 78 9.01 -8.01 -2.14
N PHE A 79 8.61 -7.02 -2.94
CA PHE A 79 7.97 -5.80 -2.44
C PHE A 79 6.49 -5.99 -2.06
N GLY A 80 5.97 -7.21 -2.12
CA GLY A 80 4.61 -7.55 -1.70
C GLY A 80 3.53 -6.85 -2.53
N LEU A 81 3.71 -6.77 -3.87
CA LEU A 81 2.67 -6.30 -4.78
C LEU A 81 1.54 -7.32 -4.95
N TYR A 82 1.80 -8.60 -4.71
CA TYR A 82 0.83 -9.69 -4.83
C TYR A 82 0.07 -9.99 -3.52
N THR A 83 0.34 -9.24 -2.44
CA THR A 83 -0.43 -9.36 -1.20
C THR A 83 -1.77 -8.63 -1.37
N PRO A 84 -2.91 -9.34 -1.27
CA PRO A 84 -4.21 -8.73 -1.48
C PRO A 84 -4.56 -7.78 -0.33
N LYS A 85 -4.74 -6.51 -0.65
CA LYS A 85 -5.16 -5.49 0.32
C LYS A 85 -6.31 -4.66 -0.27
N ARG A 86 -7.55 -4.94 0.16
CA ARG A 86 -8.76 -4.25 -0.36
C ARG A 86 -8.75 -2.75 -0.08
N VAL A 87 -8.15 -2.35 1.03
CA VAL A 87 -8.16 -0.97 1.57
C VAL A 87 -6.85 -0.21 1.33
N LEU A 88 -5.87 -0.81 0.63
CA LEU A 88 -4.57 -0.17 0.41
C LEU A 88 -4.71 1.10 -0.46
N GLY A 89 -4.12 2.21 0.00
CA GLY A 89 -4.10 3.47 -0.73
C GLY A 89 -3.23 3.42 -2.01
N ARG A 90 -3.60 4.22 -3.02
CA ARG A 90 -2.86 4.34 -4.31
C ARG A 90 -1.39 4.71 -4.11
N ARG A 91 -1.10 5.61 -3.16
CA ARG A 91 0.25 6.10 -2.86
C ARG A 91 1.19 4.98 -2.40
N ASN A 92 0.69 4.07 -1.56
CA ASN A 92 1.50 2.96 -1.04
C ASN A 92 1.82 1.93 -2.13
N GLU A 93 0.89 1.69 -3.06
CA GLU A 93 1.11 0.77 -4.19
C GLU A 93 2.10 1.36 -5.19
N PHE A 94 1.92 2.63 -5.57
CA PHE A 94 2.89 3.36 -6.38
C PHE A 94 4.29 3.32 -5.78
N GLY A 95 4.43 3.56 -4.46
CA GLY A 95 5.72 3.50 -3.78
C GLY A 95 6.40 2.13 -3.89
N LYS A 96 5.63 1.04 -3.88
CA LYS A 96 6.15 -0.32 -4.08
C LYS A 96 6.60 -0.55 -5.52
N ILE A 97 5.80 -0.13 -6.51
CA ILE A 97 6.13 -0.22 -7.94
C ILE A 97 7.42 0.57 -8.21
N PHE A 98 7.49 1.79 -7.71
CA PHE A 98 8.64 2.66 -7.89
C PHE A 98 9.91 2.03 -7.29
N LYS A 99 9.86 1.55 -6.05
CA LYS A 99 11.00 0.88 -5.38
C LYS A 99 11.46 -0.36 -6.14
N ALA A 100 10.53 -1.23 -6.54
CA ALA A 100 10.86 -2.45 -7.29
C ALA A 100 11.54 -2.13 -8.62
N ASN A 101 11.00 -1.18 -9.38
CA ASN A 101 11.57 -0.76 -10.64
C ASN A 101 12.93 -0.07 -10.48
N THR A 102 13.10 0.76 -9.46
CA THR A 102 14.39 1.44 -9.19
C THR A 102 15.48 0.43 -8.84
N ILE A 103 15.19 -0.58 -8.01
CA ILE A 103 16.14 -1.65 -7.72
C ILE A 103 16.45 -2.45 -8.98
N GLY A 104 15.45 -2.77 -9.80
CA GLY A 104 15.66 -3.41 -11.10
C GLY A 104 16.58 -2.60 -12.02
N LEU A 105 16.37 -1.29 -12.09
CA LEU A 105 17.24 -0.36 -12.85
C LEU A 105 18.69 -0.40 -12.34
N LEU A 106 18.88 -0.32 -11.02
CA LEU A 106 20.21 -0.34 -10.40
C LEU A 106 20.93 -1.65 -10.66
N ILE A 107 20.26 -2.78 -10.46
CA ILE A 107 20.85 -4.11 -10.71
C ILE A 107 21.20 -4.27 -12.19
N PHE A 108 20.30 -3.87 -13.09
CA PHE A 108 20.57 -3.93 -14.52
C PHE A 108 21.74 -3.03 -14.92
N GLY A 109 21.82 -1.82 -14.35
CA GLY A 109 22.95 -0.91 -14.54
C GLY A 109 24.26 -1.51 -14.03
N LEU A 110 24.27 -2.18 -12.88
CA LEU A 110 25.44 -2.89 -12.35
C LEU A 110 25.88 -4.05 -13.27
N ILE A 111 24.93 -4.84 -13.78
CA ILE A 111 25.23 -5.93 -14.74
C ILE A 111 25.91 -5.36 -15.98
N LEU A 112 25.39 -4.27 -16.54
CA LEU A 112 26.00 -3.60 -17.70
C LEU A 112 27.38 -3.00 -17.38
N TYR A 113 27.55 -2.49 -16.16
CA TYR A 113 28.81 -1.90 -15.71
C TYR A 113 29.91 -2.95 -15.55
N PHE A 114 29.64 -4.04 -14.80
CA PHE A 114 30.61 -5.10 -14.60
C PHE A 114 30.80 -6.00 -15.82
N GLY A 115 29.75 -6.14 -16.65
CA GLY A 115 29.78 -6.91 -17.88
C GLY A 115 30.45 -6.22 -19.08
N ARG A 116 31.10 -5.07 -18.90
CA ARG A 116 31.73 -4.30 -20.00
C ARG A 116 32.80 -5.05 -20.80
N LYS A 117 33.36 -6.12 -20.25
CA LYS A 117 34.31 -6.98 -20.93
C LYS A 117 33.67 -7.85 -22.00
N GLU A 118 32.37 -8.13 -21.88
CA GLU A 118 31.60 -8.91 -22.84
C GLU A 118 31.06 -8.01 -23.96
N PRO A 119 31.35 -8.30 -25.23
CA PRO A 119 30.95 -7.45 -26.36
C PRO A 119 29.45 -7.16 -26.44
N HIS A 120 28.62 -8.13 -26.07
CA HIS A 120 27.16 -7.99 -26.08
C HIS A 120 26.68 -7.01 -25.00
N LEU A 121 27.23 -7.08 -23.77
CA LEU A 121 26.86 -6.19 -22.67
C LEU A 121 27.44 -4.78 -22.86
N TYR A 122 28.64 -4.66 -23.42
CA TYR A 122 29.25 -3.37 -23.74
C TYR A 122 28.43 -2.57 -24.76
N ASN A 123 27.93 -3.24 -25.80
CA ASN A 123 27.15 -2.61 -26.85
C ASN A 123 25.66 -2.47 -26.50
N PHE A 124 25.21 -2.92 -25.33
CA PHE A 124 23.82 -2.79 -24.90
C PHE A 124 23.44 -1.33 -24.70
N SER A 125 22.29 -0.92 -25.20
CA SER A 125 21.87 0.49 -25.17
C SER A 125 21.44 0.91 -23.76
N GLN A 126 22.22 1.77 -23.10
CA GLN A 126 21.85 2.36 -21.80
C GLN A 126 20.55 3.20 -21.90
N ARG A 127 20.31 3.84 -23.03
CA ARG A 127 19.06 4.59 -23.25
C ARG A 127 17.85 3.68 -23.20
N LEU A 128 17.93 2.48 -23.77
CA LEU A 128 16.86 1.49 -23.70
C LEU A 128 16.49 1.18 -22.24
N VAL A 129 17.47 1.03 -21.37
CA VAL A 129 17.24 0.74 -19.94
C VAL A 129 16.48 1.88 -19.25
N VAL A 130 16.83 3.13 -19.55
CA VAL A 130 16.17 4.31 -18.99
C VAL A 130 14.73 4.43 -19.52
N TYR A 131 14.52 4.27 -20.84
CA TYR A 131 13.18 4.29 -21.43
C TYR A 131 12.32 3.15 -20.88
N PHE A 132 12.89 1.94 -20.80
CA PHE A 132 12.21 0.79 -20.21
C PHE A 132 11.77 1.08 -18.77
N TYR A 133 12.66 1.63 -17.93
CA TYR A 133 12.34 2.01 -16.56
C TYR A 133 11.13 2.96 -16.49
N VAL A 134 11.17 4.05 -17.24
CA VAL A 134 10.11 5.06 -17.25
C VAL A 134 8.78 4.45 -17.72
N LEU A 135 8.81 3.75 -18.86
CA LEU A 135 7.61 3.12 -19.43
C LEU A 135 7.04 2.06 -18.50
N ASN A 136 7.89 1.24 -17.89
CA ASN A 136 7.44 0.17 -17.00
C ASN A 136 6.79 0.75 -15.74
N VAL A 137 7.36 1.80 -15.13
CA VAL A 137 6.72 2.49 -13.98
C VAL A 137 5.36 3.08 -14.37
N VAL A 138 5.26 3.71 -15.54
CA VAL A 138 4.02 4.32 -16.02
C VAL A 138 2.96 3.26 -16.30
N PHE A 139 3.29 2.24 -17.09
CA PHE A 139 2.32 1.21 -17.50
C PHE A 139 1.89 0.33 -16.32
N MET A 140 2.81 -0.07 -15.45
CA MET A 140 2.47 -0.81 -14.22
C MET A 140 1.55 0.00 -13.31
N THR A 141 1.82 1.30 -13.16
CA THR A 141 0.97 2.17 -12.34
C THR A 141 -0.41 2.35 -12.96
N THR A 142 -0.49 2.49 -14.27
CA THR A 142 -1.75 2.65 -15.02
C THR A 142 -2.57 1.37 -14.96
N GLU A 143 -1.94 0.22 -15.19
CA GLU A 143 -2.56 -1.11 -15.10
C GLU A 143 -3.17 -1.34 -13.71
N ARG A 144 -2.39 -1.14 -12.65
CA ARG A 144 -2.86 -1.31 -11.26
C ARG A 144 -4.02 -0.38 -10.91
N ASN A 145 -3.94 0.87 -11.35
CA ASN A 145 -5.06 1.80 -11.15
C ASN A 145 -6.29 1.39 -11.96
N GLY A 146 -6.13 0.91 -13.19
CA GLY A 146 -7.23 0.42 -14.01
C GLY A 146 -7.96 -0.76 -13.36
N ILE A 147 -7.23 -1.80 -12.96
CA ILE A 147 -7.82 -2.95 -12.25
C ILE A 147 -8.50 -2.52 -10.96
N ARG A 148 -7.90 -1.63 -10.20
CA ARG A 148 -8.50 -1.11 -8.98
C ARG A 148 -9.83 -0.42 -9.23
N ILE A 149 -9.92 0.42 -10.27
CA ILE A 149 -11.17 1.12 -10.64
C ILE A 149 -12.24 0.09 -11.00
N VAL A 150 -11.91 -0.90 -11.82
CA VAL A 150 -12.84 -1.97 -12.20
C VAL A 150 -13.33 -2.74 -10.98
N LEU A 151 -12.40 -3.22 -10.12
CA LEU A 151 -12.76 -3.99 -8.93
C LEU A 151 -13.59 -3.18 -7.93
N ARG A 152 -13.30 -1.90 -7.74
CA ARG A 152 -14.08 -0.99 -6.89
C ARG A 152 -15.49 -0.78 -7.45
N SER A 153 -15.60 -0.55 -8.75
CA SER A 153 -16.91 -0.43 -9.41
C SER A 153 -17.72 -1.71 -9.31
N MET A 154 -17.12 -2.88 -9.46
CA MET A 154 -17.81 -4.16 -9.26
C MET A 154 -18.29 -4.32 -7.82
N ARG A 155 -17.46 -3.99 -6.83
CA ARG A 155 -17.81 -4.08 -5.42
C ARG A 155 -18.95 -3.13 -5.04
N SER A 156 -18.94 -1.90 -5.51
CA SER A 156 -20.03 -0.94 -5.25
C SER A 156 -21.36 -1.38 -5.87
N LYS A 157 -21.33 -2.24 -6.89
CA LYS A 157 -22.50 -2.86 -7.51
C LYS A 157 -22.95 -4.17 -6.84
N GLY A 158 -22.30 -4.56 -5.71
CA GLY A 158 -22.64 -5.77 -4.95
C GLY A 158 -21.89 -7.05 -5.37
N TYR A 159 -20.99 -6.97 -6.36
CA TYR A 159 -20.15 -8.10 -6.73
C TYR A 159 -18.92 -8.22 -5.83
N ASN A 160 -18.41 -9.45 -5.64
CA ASN A 160 -17.20 -9.71 -4.83
C ASN A 160 -17.27 -9.11 -3.42
N GLN A 161 -18.44 -9.25 -2.77
CA GLN A 161 -18.66 -8.85 -1.39
C GLN A 161 -18.01 -9.84 -0.43
N LYS A 162 -17.52 -9.34 0.71
CA LYS A 162 -17.13 -10.14 1.87
C LYS A 162 -18.15 -9.97 2.98
N HIS A 163 -18.64 -11.07 3.47
CA HIS A 163 -19.61 -11.11 4.54
C HIS A 163 -18.89 -11.15 5.89
N ILE A 164 -19.12 -10.12 6.72
CA ILE A 164 -18.47 -9.93 8.01
C ILE A 164 -19.52 -10.05 9.12
N LEU A 165 -19.14 -10.77 10.18
CA LEU A 165 -19.85 -10.80 11.45
C LEU A 165 -19.07 -9.94 12.45
N LEU A 166 -19.76 -9.07 13.18
CA LEU A 166 -19.17 -8.34 14.31
C LEU A 166 -19.49 -9.07 15.61
N VAL A 167 -18.50 -9.19 16.49
CA VAL A 167 -18.65 -9.80 17.82
C VAL A 167 -18.27 -8.76 18.88
N GLY A 168 -19.27 -8.29 19.61
CA GLY A 168 -19.21 -7.22 20.58
C GLY A 168 -19.70 -5.89 20.01
N TYR A 169 -20.63 -5.24 20.72
CA TYR A 169 -21.12 -3.91 20.42
C TYR A 169 -20.32 -2.86 21.20
N SER A 170 -19.57 -2.06 20.51
CA SER A 170 -18.72 -1.02 21.11
C SER A 170 -18.55 0.16 20.16
N SER A 171 -17.87 1.22 20.59
CA SER A 171 -17.53 2.35 19.71
C SER A 171 -16.65 1.92 18.53
N ALA A 172 -15.88 0.86 18.67
CA ALA A 172 -15.12 0.26 17.57
C ALA A 172 -16.04 -0.39 16.53
N ALA A 173 -17.12 -1.07 16.97
CA ALA A 173 -18.13 -1.64 16.08
C ALA A 173 -18.85 -0.53 15.27
N GLU A 174 -19.34 0.52 15.96
CA GLU A 174 -19.96 1.67 15.31
C GLU A 174 -19.03 2.34 14.32
N GLY A 175 -17.79 2.58 14.73
CA GLY A 175 -16.76 3.16 13.87
C GLY A 175 -16.39 2.29 12.66
N PHE A 176 -16.49 0.96 12.78
CA PHE A 176 -16.30 0.04 11.66
C PHE A 176 -17.48 0.08 10.69
N ILE A 177 -18.73 0.04 11.22
CA ILE A 177 -19.95 0.16 10.42
C ILE A 177 -19.96 1.46 9.62
N ASP A 178 -19.61 2.57 10.28
CA ASP A 178 -19.55 3.88 9.63
C ASP A 178 -18.57 3.93 8.46
N ARG A 179 -17.39 3.31 8.63
CA ARG A 179 -16.39 3.27 7.58
C ARG A 179 -16.81 2.38 6.42
N VAL A 180 -17.44 1.24 6.70
CA VAL A 180 -17.97 0.34 5.66
C VAL A 180 -19.08 1.02 4.86
N ASN A 181 -20.03 1.67 5.53
CA ASN A 181 -21.12 2.38 4.87
C ASN A 181 -20.66 3.58 4.04
N LYS A 182 -19.60 4.28 4.47
CA LYS A 182 -18.99 5.39 3.72
C LYS A 182 -18.18 4.94 2.52
N ASN A 183 -17.74 3.67 2.48
CA ASN A 183 -16.86 3.16 1.43
C ASN A 183 -17.38 1.84 0.84
N PRO A 184 -18.49 1.86 0.11
CA PRO A 184 -19.10 0.65 -0.46
C PRO A 184 -18.17 -0.07 -1.46
N GLU A 185 -17.19 0.66 -2.03
CA GLU A 185 -16.18 0.10 -2.91
C GLU A 185 -15.17 -0.84 -2.21
N TRP A 186 -15.16 -0.89 -0.86
CA TRP A 186 -14.38 -1.91 -0.15
C TRP A 186 -14.99 -3.30 -0.30
N GLY A 187 -16.29 -3.36 -0.59
CA GLY A 187 -17.03 -4.61 -0.81
C GLY A 187 -17.14 -5.43 0.47
N TYR A 188 -17.49 -4.79 1.58
CA TYR A 188 -17.83 -5.44 2.83
C TYR A 188 -19.33 -5.35 3.07
N THR A 189 -19.93 -6.45 3.50
CA THR A 189 -21.32 -6.54 3.92
C THR A 189 -21.36 -7.08 5.34
N ILE A 190 -21.85 -6.28 6.27
CA ILE A 190 -21.98 -6.69 7.68
C ILE A 190 -23.30 -7.45 7.82
N ARG A 191 -23.21 -8.72 8.24
CA ARG A 191 -24.38 -9.63 8.38
C ARG A 191 -25.16 -9.36 9.65
N GLY A 192 -24.48 -8.89 10.70
CA GLY A 192 -25.06 -8.58 11.99
C GLY A 192 -23.99 -8.39 13.04
N ILE A 193 -24.47 -8.11 14.25
CA ILE A 193 -23.67 -7.99 15.46
C ILE A 193 -24.10 -9.08 16.44
N ILE A 194 -23.17 -9.70 17.11
CA ILE A 194 -23.41 -10.57 18.27
C ILE A 194 -22.96 -9.83 19.50
N ASP A 195 -23.83 -9.72 20.48
CA ASP A 195 -23.55 -8.99 21.71
C ASP A 195 -24.41 -9.48 22.87
N ASP A 196 -23.83 -9.53 24.10
CA ASP A 196 -24.57 -9.97 25.30
C ASP A 196 -25.22 -8.81 26.05
N THR A 197 -24.81 -7.57 25.79
CA THR A 197 -25.25 -6.38 26.53
C THR A 197 -26.40 -5.66 25.83
N LYS A 198 -26.55 -5.84 24.52
CA LYS A 198 -27.60 -5.22 23.72
C LYS A 198 -28.72 -6.20 23.43
N GLU A 199 -29.95 -5.68 23.47
CA GLU A 199 -31.12 -6.48 23.16
C GLU A 199 -31.11 -6.96 21.69
N ARG A 200 -31.50 -8.22 21.50
CA ARG A 200 -31.63 -8.82 20.16
C ARG A 200 -32.66 -8.03 19.34
N GLY A 201 -32.27 -7.61 18.15
CA GLY A 201 -33.09 -6.76 17.26
C GLY A 201 -32.77 -5.28 17.35
N SER A 202 -31.98 -4.82 18.34
CA SER A 202 -31.44 -3.45 18.32
C SER A 202 -30.59 -3.22 17.08
N GLU A 203 -30.61 -2.01 16.55
CA GLU A 203 -30.04 -1.70 15.23
C GLU A 203 -29.15 -0.45 15.29
N TYR A 204 -28.01 -0.50 14.58
CA TYR A 204 -27.19 0.67 14.32
C TYR A 204 -26.94 0.81 12.80
N LYS A 205 -27.47 1.86 12.20
CA LYS A 205 -27.32 2.20 10.77
C LYS A 205 -27.54 1.02 9.79
N GLY A 206 -28.62 0.26 10.02
CA GLY A 206 -29.00 -0.86 9.17
C GLY A 206 -28.40 -2.21 9.59
N VAL A 207 -27.53 -2.25 10.60
CA VAL A 207 -26.92 -3.47 11.13
C VAL A 207 -27.59 -3.86 12.45
N LYS A 208 -28.18 -5.06 12.50
CA LYS A 208 -28.95 -5.56 13.66
C LYS A 208 -28.10 -6.44 14.57
N VAL A 209 -28.40 -6.39 15.86
CA VAL A 209 -27.96 -7.40 16.81
C VAL A 209 -28.77 -8.66 16.60
N ILE A 210 -28.11 -9.75 16.20
CA ILE A 210 -28.75 -11.00 15.76
C ILE A 210 -28.75 -12.09 16.83
N GLY A 211 -27.90 -11.98 17.84
CA GLY A 211 -27.78 -12.98 18.90
C GLY A 211 -26.78 -12.58 19.98
N CYS A 212 -26.57 -13.47 20.93
CA CYS A 212 -25.56 -13.37 21.98
C CYS A 212 -24.29 -14.18 21.62
N ILE A 213 -23.25 -14.06 22.44
CA ILE A 213 -21.97 -14.77 22.22
C ILE A 213 -22.16 -16.29 22.25
N GLU A 214 -23.12 -16.80 23.01
CA GLU A 214 -23.44 -18.23 23.05
C GLU A 214 -24.00 -18.75 21.72
N ASP A 215 -24.67 -17.90 20.94
CA ASP A 215 -25.20 -18.25 19.60
C ASP A 215 -24.07 -18.32 18.55
N LEU A 216 -22.84 -17.93 18.87
CA LEU A 216 -21.75 -17.77 17.88
C LEU A 216 -21.44 -19.08 17.15
N ASP A 217 -21.33 -20.22 17.87
CA ASP A 217 -21.02 -21.53 17.26
C ASP A 217 -22.10 -21.91 16.22
N TYR A 218 -23.38 -21.77 16.61
CA TYR A 218 -24.52 -22.02 15.73
C TYR A 218 -24.54 -21.09 14.49
N ILE A 219 -24.26 -19.81 14.70
CA ILE A 219 -24.26 -18.83 13.61
C ILE A 219 -23.10 -19.11 12.62
N LEU A 220 -21.97 -19.56 13.12
CA LEU A 220 -20.80 -19.92 12.30
C LEU A 220 -21.09 -21.17 11.44
N GLU A 221 -21.82 -22.14 11.96
CA GLU A 221 -22.20 -23.34 11.21
C GLU A 221 -23.25 -23.06 10.11
N GLN A 222 -24.20 -22.17 10.39
CA GLN A 222 -25.32 -21.86 9.50
C GLN A 222 -25.00 -20.84 8.40
N ASN A 223 -23.99 -19.99 8.59
CA ASN A 223 -23.71 -18.87 7.72
C ASN A 223 -22.36 -18.99 7.02
N SER A 224 -22.34 -18.77 5.71
CA SER A 224 -21.11 -18.60 4.95
C SER A 224 -20.50 -17.22 5.22
N LEU A 225 -19.69 -17.09 6.28
CA LEU A 225 -18.97 -15.87 6.63
C LEU A 225 -17.57 -15.92 6.04
N ASP A 226 -17.10 -14.76 5.58
CA ASP A 226 -15.74 -14.59 5.07
C ASP A 226 -14.77 -14.12 6.16
N GLU A 227 -15.27 -13.27 7.08
CA GLU A 227 -14.47 -12.69 8.13
C GLU A 227 -15.31 -12.49 9.40
N ILE A 228 -14.66 -12.63 10.55
CA ILE A 228 -15.19 -12.24 11.86
C ILE A 228 -14.36 -11.06 12.36
N ALA A 229 -15.01 -10.00 12.81
CA ALA A 229 -14.33 -8.88 13.46
C ALA A 229 -14.78 -8.82 14.93
N VAL A 230 -13.85 -9.08 15.84
CA VAL A 230 -14.09 -8.97 17.27
C VAL A 230 -13.92 -7.50 17.68
N THR A 231 -14.99 -6.91 18.17
CA THR A 231 -15.11 -5.49 18.51
C THR A 231 -15.58 -5.28 19.95
N LEU A 232 -15.15 -6.16 20.85
CA LEU A 232 -15.51 -6.09 22.27
C LEU A 232 -15.08 -4.77 22.90
N SER A 233 -15.89 -4.29 23.85
CA SER A 233 -15.48 -3.22 24.76
C SER A 233 -14.32 -3.68 25.68
N LEU A 234 -13.51 -2.75 26.17
CA LEU A 234 -12.35 -3.08 27.02
C LEU A 234 -12.76 -3.85 28.28
N GLY A 235 -13.95 -3.59 28.83
CA GLY A 235 -14.49 -4.29 30.02
C GLY A 235 -14.86 -5.75 29.77
N GLU A 236 -14.95 -6.18 28.50
CA GLU A 236 -15.41 -7.52 28.12
C GLU A 236 -14.28 -8.44 27.63
N TYR A 237 -13.02 -8.03 27.76
CA TYR A 237 -11.87 -8.80 27.25
C TYR A 237 -11.70 -10.18 27.90
N GLU A 238 -12.31 -10.42 29.06
CA GLU A 238 -12.35 -11.76 29.66
C GLU A 238 -13.03 -12.79 28.74
N LYS A 239 -14.03 -12.36 27.95
CA LYS A 239 -14.73 -13.21 26.97
C LYS A 239 -13.90 -13.51 25.74
N LEU A 240 -12.84 -12.74 25.48
CA LEU A 240 -12.04 -12.81 24.26
C LEU A 240 -11.45 -14.21 24.04
N ARG A 241 -10.96 -14.87 25.11
CA ARG A 241 -10.39 -16.23 25.02
C ARG A 241 -11.40 -17.22 24.47
N HIS A 242 -12.64 -17.19 24.97
CA HIS A 242 -13.71 -18.09 24.52
C HIS A 242 -14.10 -17.82 23.06
N ILE A 243 -14.28 -16.54 22.70
CA ILE A 243 -14.62 -16.13 21.33
C ILE A 243 -13.54 -16.54 20.34
N VAL A 244 -12.27 -16.33 20.66
CA VAL A 244 -11.15 -16.73 19.80
C VAL A 244 -11.14 -18.23 19.59
N ALA A 245 -11.34 -19.04 20.65
CA ALA A 245 -11.39 -20.49 20.52
C ALA A 245 -12.51 -20.98 19.58
N LEU A 246 -13.71 -20.39 19.66
CA LEU A 246 -14.82 -20.70 18.75
C LEU A 246 -14.49 -20.28 17.30
N CYS A 247 -13.91 -19.10 17.13
CA CYS A 247 -13.51 -18.60 15.81
C CYS A 247 -12.42 -19.47 15.17
N GLU A 248 -11.41 -19.91 15.93
CA GLU A 248 -10.36 -20.82 15.44
C GLU A 248 -10.93 -22.17 15.01
N LYS A 249 -11.86 -22.73 15.79
CA LYS A 249 -12.56 -23.98 15.46
C LYS A 249 -13.31 -23.86 14.12
N SER A 250 -13.91 -22.72 13.85
CA SER A 250 -14.68 -22.48 12.60
C SER A 250 -13.81 -22.35 11.34
N GLY A 251 -12.52 -22.03 11.49
CA GLY A 251 -11.61 -21.76 10.37
C GLY A 251 -11.91 -20.46 9.60
N VAL A 252 -12.85 -19.63 10.07
CA VAL A 252 -13.16 -18.32 9.48
C VAL A 252 -12.08 -17.30 9.87
N HIS A 253 -11.65 -16.50 8.90
CA HIS A 253 -10.62 -15.49 9.15
C HIS A 253 -11.09 -14.45 10.18
N THR A 254 -10.44 -14.44 11.35
CA THR A 254 -10.81 -13.59 12.48
C THR A 254 -9.82 -12.43 12.61
N LYS A 255 -10.34 -11.23 12.87
CA LYS A 255 -9.55 -10.05 13.18
C LYS A 255 -10.08 -9.39 14.46
N PHE A 256 -9.18 -8.81 15.22
CA PHE A 256 -9.50 -8.06 16.42
C PHE A 256 -9.41 -6.56 16.12
N ILE A 257 -10.45 -5.82 16.49
CA ILE A 257 -10.52 -4.35 16.36
C ILE A 257 -10.71 -3.80 17.78
N PRO A 258 -9.63 -3.40 18.44
CA PRO A 258 -9.70 -2.99 19.84
C PRO A 258 -10.43 -1.65 20.00
N ASP A 259 -11.26 -1.55 21.04
CA ASP A 259 -12.04 -0.36 21.38
C ASP A 259 -11.26 0.61 22.26
N TYR A 260 -10.23 1.23 21.69
CA TYR A 260 -9.46 2.28 22.39
C TYR A 260 -9.66 3.68 21.80
N GLY A 261 -10.53 3.84 20.81
CA GLY A 261 -10.73 5.10 20.09
C GLY A 261 -11.15 6.26 20.99
N ASN A 262 -11.89 5.98 22.07
CA ASN A 262 -12.30 6.97 23.06
C ASN A 262 -11.23 7.26 24.13
N ILE A 263 -10.20 6.43 24.24
CA ILE A 263 -9.14 6.54 25.25
C ILE A 263 -7.90 7.17 24.65
N ILE A 264 -7.58 6.80 23.40
CA ILE A 264 -6.40 7.29 22.68
C ILE A 264 -6.84 8.33 21.64
N PRO A 265 -6.66 9.64 21.91
CA PRO A 265 -7.13 10.69 21.01
C PRO A 265 -6.30 10.84 19.73
N THR A 266 -5.23 10.09 19.59
CA THR A 266 -4.31 10.15 18.45
C THR A 266 -4.43 8.90 17.58
N ILE A 267 -3.77 8.88 16.43
CA ILE A 267 -3.69 7.68 15.58
C ILE A 267 -2.59 6.77 16.14
N PRO A 268 -2.94 5.68 16.84
CA PRO A 268 -1.95 4.75 17.35
C PRO A 268 -1.33 3.94 16.20
N TYR A 269 -0.12 3.45 16.38
CA TYR A 269 0.47 2.46 15.48
C TYR A 269 0.94 1.25 16.29
N MET A 270 0.89 0.09 15.63
CA MET A 270 1.30 -1.17 16.23
C MET A 270 2.71 -1.51 15.78
N GLU A 271 3.54 -1.90 16.73
CA GLU A 271 4.88 -2.43 16.53
C GLU A 271 4.95 -3.84 17.11
N ASP A 272 5.69 -4.70 16.46
CA ASP A 272 5.95 -6.06 16.97
C ASP A 272 7.33 -6.08 17.63
N LEU A 273 7.35 -6.25 18.94
CA LEU A 273 8.57 -6.42 19.71
C LEU A 273 8.82 -7.92 19.95
N GLN A 274 9.41 -8.60 18.97
CA GLN A 274 9.74 -10.03 19.03
C GLN A 274 8.53 -10.93 19.40
N GLY A 275 7.37 -10.69 18.78
CA GLY A 275 6.14 -11.43 19.01
C GLY A 275 5.22 -10.78 20.05
N LEU A 276 5.66 -9.70 20.73
CA LEU A 276 4.81 -8.90 21.60
C LEU A 276 4.24 -7.70 20.84
N PRO A 277 2.92 -7.64 20.59
CA PRO A 277 2.31 -6.49 19.93
C PRO A 277 2.29 -5.28 20.88
N VAL A 278 3.00 -4.22 20.52
CA VAL A 278 3.05 -2.97 21.27
C VAL A 278 2.25 -1.90 20.53
N ILE A 279 1.31 -1.27 21.22
CA ILE A 279 0.51 -0.17 20.67
C ILE A 279 1.08 1.16 21.17
N HIS A 280 1.68 1.90 20.25
CA HIS A 280 2.15 3.24 20.56
C HIS A 280 1.01 4.24 20.47
N ILE A 281 0.80 4.98 21.56
CA ILE A 281 -0.30 5.94 21.71
C ILE A 281 -0.10 7.15 20.77
N ARG A 282 1.14 7.56 20.52
CA ARG A 282 1.46 8.74 19.71
C ARG A 282 2.48 8.42 18.63
N ARG A 283 2.14 8.72 17.40
CA ARG A 283 3.08 8.68 16.28
C ARG A 283 3.78 10.03 16.15
N VAL A 284 5.10 10.04 16.27
CA VAL A 284 5.93 11.20 15.97
C VAL A 284 6.47 11.04 14.54
N PRO A 285 6.02 11.84 13.55
CA PRO A 285 6.41 11.67 12.15
C PRO A 285 7.92 11.78 11.91
N LEU A 286 8.65 12.50 12.77
CA LEU A 286 10.10 12.70 12.67
C LEU A 286 10.93 11.51 13.18
N ASN A 287 10.32 10.52 13.84
CA ASN A 287 11.00 9.28 14.19
C ASN A 287 11.24 8.40 12.94
N ASP A 288 10.54 8.64 11.84
CA ASP A 288 10.81 8.00 10.55
C ASP A 288 12.07 8.66 9.93
N PRO A 289 13.16 7.89 9.69
CA PRO A 289 14.42 8.42 9.15
C PRO A 289 14.24 9.18 7.82
N MET A 290 13.32 8.72 6.96
CA MET A 290 13.05 9.37 5.69
C MET A 290 12.42 10.75 5.88
N ASN A 291 11.45 10.86 6.79
CA ASN A 291 10.82 12.15 7.11
C ASN A 291 11.84 13.11 7.75
N ALA A 292 12.72 12.60 8.61
CA ALA A 292 13.81 13.38 9.21
C ALA A 292 14.79 13.89 8.14
N MET A 293 15.18 13.06 7.18
CA MET A 293 16.03 13.46 6.05
C MET A 293 15.36 14.52 5.17
N VAL A 294 14.09 14.31 4.80
CA VAL A 294 13.34 15.29 3.98
C VAL A 294 13.23 16.61 4.72
N LYS A 295 12.88 16.57 6.03
CA LYS A 295 12.85 17.78 6.84
C LYS A 295 14.21 18.49 6.83
N ARG A 296 15.31 17.76 7.07
CA ARG A 296 16.65 18.35 7.09
C ARG A 296 17.02 18.99 5.76
N ALA A 297 16.70 18.34 4.64
CA ALA A 297 16.92 18.91 3.31
C ALA A 297 16.14 20.22 3.10
N VAL A 298 14.86 20.24 3.50
CA VAL A 298 14.02 21.45 3.42
C VAL A 298 14.57 22.57 4.34
N ASP A 299 15.00 22.22 5.55
CA ASP A 299 15.59 23.20 6.49
C ASP A 299 16.86 23.83 5.90
N ILE A 300 17.75 23.02 5.29
CA ILE A 300 18.99 23.52 4.67
C ILE A 300 18.68 24.43 3.48
N VAL A 301 17.80 23.98 2.57
CA VAL A 301 17.43 24.80 1.40
C VAL A 301 16.76 26.09 1.84
N GLY A 302 15.84 26.03 2.80
CA GLY A 302 15.16 27.19 3.35
C GLY A 302 16.12 28.17 4.01
N ALA A 303 17.12 27.67 4.76
CA ALA A 303 18.15 28.51 5.38
C ALA A 303 19.04 29.21 4.33
N ILE A 304 19.45 28.48 3.29
CA ILE A 304 20.26 29.07 2.19
C ILE A 304 19.47 30.19 1.49
N VAL A 305 18.21 29.90 1.11
CA VAL A 305 17.33 30.88 0.46
C VAL A 305 17.10 32.06 1.38
N GLY A 306 16.86 31.86 2.67
CA GLY A 306 16.70 32.90 3.66
C GLY A 306 17.94 33.80 3.78
N ILE A 307 19.12 33.19 3.90
CA ILE A 307 20.40 33.96 3.97
C ILE A 307 20.59 34.78 2.70
N VAL A 308 20.42 34.21 1.51
CA VAL A 308 20.58 34.94 0.25
C VAL A 308 19.60 36.09 0.13
N LEU A 309 18.33 35.88 0.49
CA LEU A 309 17.29 36.89 0.38
C LEU A 309 17.48 38.05 1.38
N PHE A 310 17.84 37.72 2.61
CA PHE A 310 17.94 38.72 3.69
C PHE A 310 19.35 39.29 3.87
N SER A 311 20.38 38.69 3.26
CA SER A 311 21.75 39.18 3.38
C SER A 311 21.94 40.68 3.00
N PRO A 312 21.29 41.22 1.94
CA PRO A 312 21.44 42.66 1.63
C PRO A 312 20.87 43.55 2.74
N ILE A 313 19.72 43.14 3.30
CA ILE A 313 19.07 43.91 4.38
C ILE A 313 19.90 43.81 5.65
N MET A 314 20.41 42.65 6.00
CA MET A 314 21.29 42.42 7.15
C MET A 314 22.57 43.24 7.03
N LEU A 315 23.15 43.37 5.83
CA LEU A 315 24.34 44.15 5.58
C LEU A 315 24.08 45.63 5.79
N ILE A 316 22.95 46.16 5.29
CA ILE A 316 22.54 47.56 5.51
C ILE A 316 22.37 47.85 7.01
N VAL A 317 21.63 46.94 7.71
CA VAL A 317 21.42 47.10 9.17
C VAL A 317 22.74 47.02 9.94
N ALA A 318 23.65 46.12 9.58
CA ALA A 318 24.95 45.98 10.20
C ALA A 318 25.79 47.28 10.07
N VAL A 319 25.78 47.93 8.88
CA VAL A 319 26.43 49.22 8.65
C VAL A 319 25.79 50.32 9.48
N LEU A 320 24.46 50.40 9.52
CA LEU A 320 23.74 51.40 10.32
C LEU A 320 24.05 51.27 11.82
N ILE A 321 24.05 50.04 12.36
CA ILE A 321 24.41 49.81 13.76
C ILE A 321 25.83 50.29 14.05
N LYS A 322 26.78 50.00 13.15
CA LYS A 322 28.18 50.40 13.35
C LYS A 322 28.40 51.91 13.27
N LEU A 323 27.57 52.62 12.49
CA LEU A 323 27.61 54.09 12.39
C LEU A 323 26.92 54.78 13.56
N THR A 324 25.93 54.14 14.18
CA THR A 324 25.11 54.76 15.23
C THR A 324 25.48 54.33 16.64
N SER A 325 26.20 53.19 16.81
CA SER A 325 26.53 52.65 18.13
C SER A 325 27.96 52.10 18.18
N PRO A 326 28.71 52.29 19.28
CA PRO A 326 30.04 51.72 19.46
C PRO A 326 30.04 50.22 19.84
N GLY A 327 28.88 49.57 19.85
CA GLY A 327 28.70 48.16 20.25
C GLY A 327 28.99 47.12 19.13
N PRO A 328 28.96 45.83 19.48
CA PRO A 328 29.06 44.73 18.51
C PRO A 328 27.81 44.67 17.63
N ILE A 329 27.97 44.23 16.37
CA ILE A 329 26.88 44.13 15.40
C ILE A 329 25.91 43.01 15.80
N ILE A 330 26.44 41.91 16.37
CA ILE A 330 25.66 40.77 16.85
C ILE A 330 25.69 40.77 18.38
N PHE A 331 24.53 40.81 18.99
CA PHE A 331 24.40 40.71 20.43
C PHE A 331 24.41 39.23 20.84
N CYS A 332 25.30 38.88 21.76
CA CYS A 332 25.34 37.55 22.38
C CYS A 332 24.90 37.68 23.84
N GLN A 333 23.90 36.90 24.24
CA GLN A 333 23.50 36.76 25.64
C GLN A 333 23.99 35.41 26.14
N GLU A 334 24.70 35.41 27.29
CA GLU A 334 25.10 34.22 28.01
C GLU A 334 23.92 33.61 28.79
#